data_05a5f1186d10ee52ffa183466cda0a8d
#
_entry.id   05a5f1186d10ee52ffa183466cda0a8d
#
_cell.length_a   1.000
_cell.length_b   1.000
_cell.length_c   1.000
_cell.angle_alpha   90.00
_cell.angle_beta   90.00
_cell.angle_gamma   90.00
#
_symmetry.space_group_name_H-M   'P 1'
#
loop_
_entity.id
_entity.type
_entity.pdbx_description
1 polymer ?
#
loop_
_entity_poly.entity_id
_entity_poly.type
_entity_poly.pdbx_seq_one_letter_code
_entity_poly.pdbx_strand_id
1 'polypeptide(L)'
;KQELINFLCGNTWPFHAGNKQNPDDVKIAFEKGWYADDRETFWIEQDDNKVGLVIIHDISDTIPLFDLRLSAEVRGQGIGTKTLLWLKDYLFNKPHEKIRIEAYTRSDNVAMRKCFTKAGFVKEGYLRQAWENTDGTVSDSVLYGAIRTDWENNCITPIKLDVVPY
;
A
#
# COMPACT_ATOMS: atom_id res chain seq x y z
N LYS A 1 16.65 5.25 -11.51
CA LYS A 1 16.83 3.79 -11.61
C LYS A 1 17.83 3.28 -10.56
N GLN A 2 19.06 3.78 -10.49
CA GLN A 2 20.05 3.26 -9.56
C GLN A 2 19.65 3.45 -8.08
N GLU A 3 19.07 4.58 -7.74
CA GLU A 3 18.54 4.84 -6.39
C GLU A 3 17.44 3.87 -5.99
N LEU A 4 16.54 3.51 -6.93
CA LEU A 4 15.48 2.55 -6.70
C LEU A 4 16.07 1.15 -6.43
N ILE A 5 17.05 0.72 -7.21
CA ILE A 5 17.76 -0.55 -6.99
C ILE A 5 18.42 -0.55 -5.61
N ASN A 6 19.16 0.51 -5.28
CA ASN A 6 19.85 0.62 -3.99
C ASN A 6 18.85 0.56 -2.82
N PHE A 7 17.73 1.27 -2.91
CA PHE A 7 16.69 1.30 -1.88
C PHE A 7 16.02 -0.07 -1.72
N LEU A 8 15.55 -0.67 -2.81
CA LEU A 8 14.82 -1.94 -2.76
C LEU A 8 15.70 -3.12 -2.36
N CYS A 9 16.95 -3.15 -2.78
CA CYS A 9 17.89 -4.24 -2.50
C CYS A 9 18.67 -4.04 -1.19
N GLY A 10 18.81 -2.80 -0.74
CA GLY A 10 19.48 -2.44 0.53
C GLY A 10 18.62 -2.67 1.77
N ASN A 11 17.33 -2.93 1.61
CA ASN A 11 16.38 -3.11 2.70
C ASN A 11 15.77 -4.52 2.69
N THR A 12 15.05 -4.87 3.77
CA THR A 12 14.26 -6.09 3.89
C THR A 12 12.77 -5.77 3.98
N TRP A 13 11.95 -6.61 3.32
CA TRP A 13 10.51 -6.40 3.15
C TRP A 13 9.70 -7.60 3.65
N PRO A 14 9.63 -7.84 4.99
CA PRO A 14 9.10 -9.08 5.56
C PRO A 14 7.62 -9.36 5.25
N PHE A 15 6.88 -8.34 4.80
CA PHE A 15 5.45 -8.43 4.47
C PHE A 15 5.14 -8.16 3.00
N HIS A 16 6.13 -8.27 2.13
CA HIS A 16 5.95 -8.14 0.68
C HIS A 16 6.36 -9.44 -0.01
N ALA A 17 5.85 -9.66 -1.20
CA ALA A 17 6.33 -10.72 -2.06
C ALA A 17 7.83 -10.52 -2.34
N GLY A 18 8.68 -11.43 -1.86
CA GLY A 18 10.13 -11.27 -1.88
C GLY A 18 10.66 -10.42 -0.73
N ASN A 19 11.02 -11.09 0.37
CA ASN A 19 11.61 -10.45 1.56
C ASN A 19 12.88 -9.63 1.23
N LYS A 20 13.63 -10.03 0.21
CA LYS A 20 14.79 -9.32 -0.32
C LYS A 20 14.74 -9.28 -1.84
N GLN A 21 14.89 -8.10 -2.41
CA GLN A 21 14.87 -7.92 -3.87
C GLN A 21 16.24 -8.23 -4.48
N ASN A 22 16.24 -8.77 -5.70
CA ASN A 22 17.43 -8.98 -6.52
C ASN A 22 17.65 -7.75 -7.40
N PRO A 23 18.87 -7.18 -7.51
CA PRO A 23 19.17 -6.02 -8.35
C PRO A 23 18.81 -6.21 -9.83
N ASP A 24 19.03 -7.39 -10.39
CA ASP A 24 18.72 -7.66 -11.80
C ASP A 24 17.21 -7.70 -12.03
N ASP A 25 16.43 -8.26 -11.11
CA ASP A 25 14.97 -8.29 -11.19
C ASP A 25 14.38 -6.87 -11.12
N VAL A 26 14.89 -6.03 -10.20
CA VAL A 26 14.46 -4.62 -10.10
C VAL A 26 14.82 -3.85 -11.36
N LYS A 27 16.02 -4.10 -11.93
CA LYS A 27 16.46 -3.48 -13.19
C LYS A 27 15.55 -3.88 -14.34
N ILE A 28 15.28 -5.16 -14.50
CA ILE A 28 14.38 -5.69 -15.55
C ILE A 28 12.97 -5.12 -15.40
N ALA A 29 12.43 -5.09 -14.18
CA ALA A 29 11.12 -4.51 -13.90
C ALA A 29 11.08 -3.01 -14.26
N PHE A 30 12.12 -2.26 -13.92
CA PHE A 30 12.23 -0.84 -14.29
C PHE A 30 12.27 -0.64 -15.81
N GLU A 31 13.06 -1.43 -16.51
CA GLU A 31 13.20 -1.35 -17.98
C GLU A 31 11.94 -1.77 -18.74
N LYS A 32 11.11 -2.61 -18.12
CA LYS A 32 9.80 -3.02 -18.62
C LYS A 32 8.66 -2.05 -18.25
N GLY A 33 8.96 -0.90 -17.64
CA GLY A 33 7.95 0.08 -17.28
C GLY A 33 7.15 -0.26 -16.01
N TRP A 34 7.48 -1.32 -15.28
CA TRP A 34 6.64 -1.80 -14.15
C TRP A 34 6.35 -0.73 -13.09
N TYR A 35 7.24 0.26 -12.92
CA TYR A 35 7.07 1.35 -11.96
C TYR A 35 6.32 2.57 -12.51
N ALA A 36 5.91 2.56 -13.79
CA ALA A 36 5.33 3.71 -14.47
C ALA A 36 4.09 3.37 -15.32
N ASP A 37 4.05 2.18 -15.97
CA ASP A 37 2.95 1.79 -16.84
C ASP A 37 1.70 1.47 -16.00
N ASP A 38 0.67 2.30 -16.15
CA ASP A 38 -0.54 2.33 -15.33
C ASP A 38 -0.24 2.39 -13.81
N ARG A 39 0.86 3.09 -13.46
CA ARG A 39 1.33 3.27 -12.08
C ARG A 39 1.90 4.66 -11.89
N GLU A 40 1.81 5.14 -10.65
CA GLU A 40 2.51 6.33 -10.19
C GLU A 40 3.39 5.97 -8.99
N THR A 41 4.67 6.28 -9.08
CA THR A 41 5.66 5.92 -8.06
C THR A 41 6.24 7.19 -7.43
N PHE A 42 6.19 7.26 -6.09
CA PHE A 42 6.65 8.40 -5.31
C PHE A 42 7.67 7.98 -4.26
N TRP A 43 8.70 8.79 -4.09
CA TRP A 43 9.59 8.70 -2.94
C TRP A 43 8.93 9.31 -1.70
N ILE A 44 9.16 8.68 -0.57
CA ILE A 44 8.89 9.25 0.75
C ILE A 44 10.23 9.75 1.26
N GLU A 45 10.32 11.05 1.50
CA GLU A 45 11.55 11.70 1.93
C GLU A 45 11.39 12.25 3.36
N GLN A 46 12.47 12.16 4.12
CA GLN A 46 12.61 12.77 5.44
C GLN A 46 14.02 13.34 5.54
N ASP A 47 14.14 14.64 5.85
CA ASP A 47 15.42 15.34 5.99
C ASP A 47 16.34 15.10 4.77
N ASP A 48 15.79 15.30 3.56
CA ASP A 48 16.43 15.08 2.26
C ASP A 48 16.86 13.62 1.97
N ASN A 49 16.48 12.67 2.81
CA ASN A 49 16.78 11.26 2.62
C ASN A 49 15.55 10.50 2.11
N LYS A 50 15.74 9.62 1.13
CA LYS A 50 14.72 8.70 0.62
C LYS A 50 14.53 7.54 1.59
N VAL A 51 13.49 7.62 2.41
CA VAL A 51 13.20 6.66 3.49
C VAL A 51 12.08 5.69 3.17
N GLY A 52 11.39 5.89 2.06
CA GLY A 52 10.29 5.03 1.64
C GLY A 52 9.91 5.21 0.18
N LEU A 53 9.02 4.33 -0.25
CA LEU A 53 8.46 4.30 -1.59
C LEU A 53 6.97 3.99 -1.50
N VAL A 54 6.14 4.70 -2.25
CA VAL A 54 4.75 4.34 -2.52
C VAL A 54 4.55 4.17 -4.01
N ILE A 55 3.95 3.06 -4.40
CA ILE A 55 3.60 2.75 -5.79
C ILE A 55 2.10 2.61 -5.84
N ILE A 56 1.44 3.48 -6.58
CA ILE A 56 0.01 3.38 -6.85
C ILE A 56 -0.15 2.53 -8.09
N HIS A 57 -0.93 1.47 -8.01
CA HIS A 57 -1.23 0.56 -9.11
C HIS A 57 -2.62 0.86 -9.68
N ASP A 58 -2.83 0.50 -10.91
CA ASP A 58 -4.10 0.62 -11.61
C ASP A 58 -4.62 2.07 -11.56
N ILE A 59 -3.70 3.01 -11.86
CA ILE A 59 -4.01 4.45 -11.75
C ILE A 59 -5.09 4.89 -12.75
N SER A 60 -5.32 4.14 -13.83
CA SER A 60 -6.42 4.37 -14.76
C SER A 60 -7.76 3.86 -14.24
N ASP A 61 -7.78 2.94 -13.26
CA ASP A 61 -9.02 2.46 -12.64
C ASP A 61 -9.59 3.47 -11.63
N THR A 62 -10.90 3.40 -11.41
CA THR A 62 -11.59 4.16 -10.36
C THR A 62 -11.31 3.63 -8.95
N ILE A 63 -10.72 2.43 -8.84
CA ILE A 63 -10.38 1.73 -7.58
C ILE A 63 -8.90 1.31 -7.61
N PRO A 64 -7.95 2.24 -7.48
CA PRO A 64 -6.53 1.91 -7.43
C PRO A 64 -6.14 1.15 -6.16
N LEU A 65 -5.07 0.36 -6.29
CA LEU A 65 -4.34 -0.26 -5.19
C LEU A 65 -2.99 0.44 -4.97
N PHE A 66 -2.27 0.06 -3.93
CA PHE A 66 -0.92 0.58 -3.71
C PHE A 66 -0.01 -0.39 -2.95
N ASP A 67 1.29 -0.19 -3.13
CA ASP A 67 2.38 -0.79 -2.35
C ASP A 67 3.07 0.35 -1.56
N LEU A 68 3.28 0.15 -0.26
CA LEU A 68 3.96 1.09 0.62
C LEU A 68 5.14 0.40 1.30
N ARG A 69 6.33 0.93 1.09
CA ARG A 69 7.58 0.44 1.69
C ARG A 69 8.27 1.54 2.47
N LEU A 70 8.67 1.23 3.69
CA LEU A 70 9.49 2.10 4.53
C LEU A 70 10.76 1.35 4.96
N SER A 71 11.91 2.03 4.92
CA SER A 71 13.15 1.48 5.47
C SER A 71 12.97 1.15 6.95
N ALA A 72 13.69 0.15 7.44
CA ALA A 72 13.54 -0.35 8.80
C ALA A 72 13.75 0.75 9.86
N GLU A 73 14.66 1.68 9.58
CA GLU A 73 15.09 2.75 10.49
C GLU A 73 13.97 3.75 10.83
N VAL A 74 13.01 3.95 9.90
CA VAL A 74 11.94 4.95 10.08
C VAL A 74 10.58 4.32 10.40
N ARG A 75 10.52 3.02 10.57
CA ARG A 75 9.28 2.33 10.98
C ARG A 75 8.92 2.70 12.42
N GLY A 76 7.62 2.72 12.70
CA GLY A 76 7.12 3.08 14.04
C GLY A 76 7.07 4.58 14.34
N GLN A 77 7.57 5.44 13.46
CA GLN A 77 7.63 6.90 13.64
C GLN A 77 6.40 7.65 13.08
N GLY A 78 5.35 6.94 12.66
CA GLY A 78 4.13 7.54 12.13
C GLY A 78 4.18 7.88 10.64
N ILE A 79 5.31 7.69 9.95
CA ILE A 79 5.48 8.02 8.53
C ILE A 79 4.46 7.26 7.67
N GLY A 80 4.26 5.96 7.91
CA GLY A 80 3.27 5.17 7.16
C GLY A 80 1.86 5.74 7.26
N THR A 81 1.43 6.19 8.45
CA THR A 81 0.12 6.83 8.62
C THR A 81 0.04 8.16 7.87
N LYS A 82 1.08 9.01 7.95
CA LYS A 82 1.14 10.27 7.19
C LYS A 82 1.09 10.04 5.68
N THR A 83 1.80 9.03 5.19
CA THR A 83 1.78 8.65 3.77
C THR A 83 0.38 8.20 3.33
N LEU A 84 -0.34 7.41 4.14
CA LEU A 84 -1.70 6.99 3.82
C LEU A 84 -2.71 8.14 3.81
N LEU A 85 -2.55 9.11 4.70
CA LEU A 85 -3.38 10.33 4.70
C LEU A 85 -3.12 11.13 3.41
N TRP A 86 -1.85 11.37 3.10
CA TRP A 86 -1.44 12.02 1.84
C TRP A 86 -1.97 11.27 0.60
N LEU A 87 -1.89 9.95 0.59
CA LEU A 87 -2.35 9.11 -0.53
C LEU A 87 -3.86 9.29 -0.76
N LYS A 88 -4.67 9.32 0.30
CA LYS A 88 -6.10 9.58 0.20
C LYS A 88 -6.36 10.98 -0.40
N ASP A 89 -5.69 12.00 0.13
CA ASP A 89 -5.82 13.36 -0.36
C ASP A 89 -5.38 13.46 -1.82
N TYR A 90 -4.27 12.85 -2.18
CA TYR A 90 -3.76 12.84 -3.55
C TYR A 90 -4.76 12.22 -4.54
N LEU A 91 -5.31 11.06 -4.23
CA LEU A 91 -6.20 10.32 -5.12
C LEU A 91 -7.62 10.91 -5.14
N PHE A 92 -8.16 11.32 -4.00
CA PHE A 92 -9.53 11.81 -3.92
C PHE A 92 -9.67 13.29 -4.32
N ASN A 93 -8.60 14.08 -4.32
CA ASN A 93 -8.61 15.44 -4.89
C ASN A 93 -8.66 15.45 -6.42
N LYS A 94 -8.35 14.34 -7.10
CA LYS A 94 -8.56 14.25 -8.56
C LYS A 94 -10.08 14.28 -8.84
N PRO A 95 -10.58 15.24 -9.64
CA PRO A 95 -12.01 15.41 -9.84
C PRO A 95 -12.64 14.13 -10.44
N HIS A 96 -13.60 13.54 -9.73
CA HIS A 96 -14.48 12.45 -10.18
C HIS A 96 -13.81 11.14 -10.64
N GLU A 97 -12.50 10.99 -10.49
CA GLU A 97 -11.81 9.80 -11.00
C GLU A 97 -11.85 8.63 -10.02
N LYS A 98 -11.44 8.85 -8.76
CA LYS A 98 -11.28 7.74 -7.80
C LYS A 98 -12.45 7.69 -6.82
N ILE A 99 -13.13 6.54 -6.75
CA ILE A 99 -14.26 6.33 -5.84
C ILE A 99 -13.85 5.61 -4.57
N ARG A 100 -12.75 4.82 -4.64
CA ARG A 100 -12.27 3.96 -3.58
C ARG A 100 -10.76 3.74 -3.71
N ILE A 101 -10.09 3.45 -2.61
CA ILE A 101 -8.71 2.95 -2.57
C ILE A 101 -8.74 1.60 -1.87
N GLU A 102 -8.19 0.57 -2.49
CA GLU A 102 -8.06 -0.75 -1.90
C GLU A 102 -6.65 -1.01 -1.36
N ALA A 103 -6.59 -1.79 -0.29
CA ALA A 103 -5.34 -2.20 0.32
C ALA A 103 -5.45 -3.60 0.92
N TYR A 104 -4.40 -4.38 0.71
CA TYR A 104 -4.25 -5.71 1.28
C TYR A 104 -2.98 -5.77 2.12
N THR A 105 -3.03 -6.51 3.20
CA THR A 105 -1.83 -6.83 3.98
C THR A 105 -1.96 -8.18 4.64
N ARG A 106 -0.84 -8.84 4.90
CA ARG A 106 -0.83 -10.07 5.69
C ARG A 106 -1.47 -9.83 7.06
N SER A 107 -2.21 -10.80 7.55
CA SER A 107 -2.96 -10.70 8.81
C SER A 107 -2.07 -10.45 10.03
N ASP A 108 -0.82 -10.90 10.00
CA ASP A 108 0.19 -10.71 11.04
C ASP A 108 0.97 -9.39 10.92
N ASN A 109 0.78 -8.60 9.86
CA ASN A 109 1.38 -7.27 9.73
C ASN A 109 0.64 -6.24 10.58
N VAL A 110 0.77 -6.37 11.90
CA VAL A 110 0.08 -5.51 12.89
C VAL A 110 0.43 -4.03 12.70
N ALA A 111 1.67 -3.73 12.31
CA ALA A 111 2.11 -2.34 12.10
C ALA A 111 1.32 -1.66 10.98
N MET A 112 1.20 -2.30 9.81
CA MET A 112 0.45 -1.75 8.67
C MET A 112 -1.05 -1.68 8.96
N ARG A 113 -1.62 -2.68 9.61
CA ARG A 113 -3.02 -2.69 10.03
C ARG A 113 -3.36 -1.51 10.96
N LYS A 114 -2.45 -1.18 11.90
CA LYS A 114 -2.59 0.03 12.76
C LYS A 114 -2.50 1.31 11.94
N CYS A 115 -1.62 1.37 10.93
CA CYS A 115 -1.54 2.52 10.02
C CYS A 115 -2.84 2.72 9.26
N PHE A 116 -3.42 1.67 8.69
CA PHE A 116 -4.70 1.71 8.00
C PHE A 116 -5.81 2.29 8.89
N THR A 117 -5.99 1.72 10.08
CA THR A 117 -7.02 2.21 11.02
C THR A 117 -6.83 3.69 11.37
N LYS A 118 -5.58 4.11 11.67
CA LYS A 118 -5.27 5.51 12.01
C LYS A 118 -5.48 6.47 10.84
N ALA A 119 -5.30 5.99 9.61
CA ALA A 119 -5.53 6.77 8.40
C ALA A 119 -7.01 6.73 7.91
N GLY A 120 -7.90 6.07 8.66
CA GLY A 120 -9.33 6.00 8.35
C GLY A 120 -9.68 5.00 7.25
N PHE A 121 -8.82 3.99 7.00
CA PHE A 121 -9.22 2.84 6.19
C PHE A 121 -10.03 1.87 7.03
N VAL A 122 -11.10 1.36 6.46
CA VAL A 122 -12.00 0.39 7.09
C VAL A 122 -11.56 -1.02 6.76
N LYS A 123 -11.49 -1.89 7.78
CA LYS A 123 -11.27 -3.32 7.57
C LYS A 123 -12.57 -3.94 7.05
N GLU A 124 -12.54 -4.51 5.85
CA GLU A 124 -13.73 -5.01 5.16
C GLU A 124 -13.72 -6.51 4.92
N GLY A 125 -12.57 -7.17 5.04
CA GLY A 125 -12.50 -8.60 4.83
C GLY A 125 -11.32 -9.26 5.51
N TYR A 126 -11.50 -10.56 5.81
CA TYR A 126 -10.45 -11.48 6.22
C TYR A 126 -10.41 -12.62 5.22
N LEU A 127 -9.30 -12.74 4.51
CA LEU A 127 -9.13 -13.66 3.40
C LEU A 127 -8.21 -14.80 3.83
N ARG A 128 -8.76 -16.00 3.91
CA ARG A 128 -8.00 -17.19 4.30
C ARG A 128 -7.06 -17.62 3.18
N GLN A 129 -5.78 -17.90 3.52
CA GLN A 129 -4.76 -18.41 2.59
C GLN A 129 -4.62 -17.55 1.32
N ALA A 130 -4.74 -16.24 1.46
CA ALA A 130 -4.73 -15.28 0.34
C ALA A 130 -3.38 -14.56 0.17
N TRP A 131 -2.32 -15.06 0.78
CA TRP A 131 -0.97 -14.51 0.67
C TRP A 131 0.06 -15.62 0.57
N GLU A 132 0.66 -15.77 -0.59
CA GLU A 132 1.75 -16.71 -0.80
C GLU A 132 3.08 -16.10 -0.32
N ASN A 133 3.80 -16.81 0.52
CA ASN A 133 5.10 -16.41 1.02
C ASN A 133 6.21 -17.02 0.14
N THR A 134 7.37 -16.38 0.12
CA THR A 134 8.52 -16.82 -0.69
C THR A 134 9.10 -18.19 -0.29
N ASP A 135 8.82 -18.66 0.90
CA ASP A 135 9.20 -19.97 1.40
C ASP A 135 8.20 -21.09 1.05
N GLY A 136 7.18 -20.76 0.26
CA GLY A 136 6.12 -21.68 -0.16
C GLY A 136 5.01 -21.87 0.89
N THR A 137 5.09 -21.23 2.03
CA THR A 137 3.99 -21.21 2.99
C THR A 137 2.91 -20.21 2.56
N VAL A 138 1.71 -20.32 3.09
CA VAL A 138 0.61 -19.39 2.84
C VAL A 138 0.16 -18.72 4.12
N SER A 139 -0.20 -17.46 4.01
CA SER A 139 -0.71 -16.64 5.12
C SER A 139 -2.10 -16.11 4.78
N ASP A 140 -2.85 -15.73 5.80
CA ASP A 140 -4.09 -15.01 5.61
C ASP A 140 -3.82 -13.54 5.31
N SER A 141 -4.74 -12.90 4.60
CA SER A 141 -4.70 -11.49 4.28
C SER A 141 -5.90 -10.74 4.87
N VAL A 142 -5.75 -9.45 5.04
CA VAL A 142 -6.82 -8.55 5.49
C VAL A 142 -7.02 -7.47 4.45
N LEU A 143 -8.25 -7.31 4.00
CA LEU A 143 -8.69 -6.28 3.07
C LEU A 143 -9.10 -5.02 3.84
N TYR A 144 -8.61 -3.89 3.38
CA TYR A 144 -8.99 -2.55 3.83
C TYR A 144 -9.45 -1.71 2.64
N GLY A 145 -10.39 -0.80 2.90
CA GLY A 145 -10.86 0.17 1.92
C GLY A 145 -10.96 1.57 2.51
N ALA A 146 -10.71 2.57 1.69
CA ALA A 146 -11.10 3.95 1.94
C ALA A 146 -11.98 4.41 0.78
N ILE A 147 -13.10 5.06 1.06
CA ILE A 147 -14.05 5.52 0.04
C ILE A 147 -14.08 7.04 -0.03
N ARG A 148 -14.29 7.58 -1.23
CA ARG A 148 -14.34 9.03 -1.48
C ARG A 148 -15.38 9.73 -0.60
N THR A 149 -16.58 9.17 -0.49
CA THR A 149 -17.68 9.77 0.29
C THR A 149 -17.34 9.94 1.77
N ASP A 150 -16.58 9.00 2.37
CA ASP A 150 -16.11 9.12 3.74
C ASP A 150 -15.06 10.24 3.87
N TRP A 151 -14.16 10.34 2.90
CA TRP A 151 -13.14 11.38 2.86
C TRP A 151 -13.77 12.78 2.68
N GLU A 152 -14.72 12.95 1.75
CA GLU A 152 -15.43 14.22 1.51
C GLU A 152 -16.23 14.70 2.73
N ASN A 153 -16.85 13.76 3.45
CA ASN A 153 -17.68 14.06 4.62
C ASN A 153 -16.91 13.98 5.95
N ASN A 154 -15.61 13.69 5.91
CA ASN A 154 -14.77 13.49 7.10
C ASN A 154 -15.40 12.52 8.11
N CYS A 155 -15.89 11.40 7.62
CA CYS A 155 -16.54 10.36 8.42
C CYS A 155 -16.01 8.97 8.07
N ILE A 156 -16.47 7.97 8.78
CA ILE A 156 -16.25 6.55 8.48
C ILE A 156 -17.60 5.86 8.52
N THR A 157 -18.06 5.38 7.37
CA THR A 157 -19.30 4.61 7.30
C THR A 157 -19.03 3.15 7.69
N PRO A 158 -19.92 2.54 8.51
CA PRO A 158 -19.77 1.15 8.90
C PRO A 158 -20.02 0.21 7.71
N ILE A 159 -19.31 -0.90 7.68
CA ILE A 159 -19.62 -1.99 6.76
C ILE A 159 -20.98 -2.60 7.11
N LYS A 160 -21.69 -3.08 6.09
CA LYS A 160 -23.03 -3.67 6.25
C LYS A 160 -23.02 -5.19 6.15
N LEU A 161 -21.95 -5.83 6.62
CA LEU A 161 -21.76 -7.27 6.47
C LEU A 161 -22.90 -8.08 7.11
N ASP A 162 -23.34 -7.65 8.30
CA ASP A 162 -24.37 -8.38 9.06
C ASP A 162 -25.81 -8.13 8.55
N VAL A 163 -26.00 -7.16 7.63
CA VAL A 163 -27.31 -6.83 7.06
C VAL A 163 -27.47 -7.29 5.62
N VAL A 164 -26.41 -7.81 5.01
CA VAL A 164 -26.46 -8.41 3.67
C VAL A 164 -26.70 -9.92 3.86
N PRO A 165 -27.87 -10.43 3.47
CA PRO A 165 -28.11 -11.87 3.50
C PRO A 165 -27.23 -12.55 2.45
N TYR A 166 -26.56 -13.65 2.90
CA TYR A 166 -25.59 -14.48 2.14
C TYR A 166 -25.51 -14.24 0.66
#